data_bc8be65b59a54197a46f1b870309e24b
#
_entry.id   bc8be65b59a54197a46f1b870309e24b
#
_cell.length_a   1.000
_cell.length_b   1.000
_cell.length_c   1.000
_cell.angle_alpha   90.00
_cell.angle_beta   90.00
_cell.angle_gamma   90.00
#
_symmetry.space_group_name_H-M   'P 1'
#
loop_
_entity.id
_entity.type
_entity.pdbx_description
1 polymer ?
#
loop_
_entity_poly.entity_id
_entity_poly.type
_entity_poly.pdbx_seq_one_letter_code
_entity_poly.pdbx_strand_id
1 'polypeptide(L)'
;MKSFTSNLLRCCTCCLLLVCGCDSDPAPKPDTIGNTSQPTTTVSLNLFTEVTTEAGLDFRHYNGMTGELYFPELMGSGTVFFDYDNDGDLDIYLVQGSLLGQNTTLKDSTYPPKSEPRDQLYRNDLTLDDAGKTSVKFVNVTEQSGIRAFGYGMGVAVGDFNNDGYQDLYVTNWGENQLFQNNQDGTFTDVTKRAGVESPEWGTSTAFVDVNHDGWLDLYVCNYVTFGYDTHRPCYHSSGAVGYCGPQSETPVSDRLFINNQDGTFRDVSAQSGIARVSGPGLGVLCRDFNRDGWIDIYVANDAAANQLWINNQDGTFADEALLRGCACNADGLVEGSMGVDAADIDGDGDDDLIMGHWAEETNTVFINLGDGNFEDQTKAFGLGIPSIGYTAFGTAWFDYDNDGWLDLFM
;
A
#
# COMPACT_ATOMS: atom_id res chain seq x y z
N MET A 1 10.28 -31.30 34.21
CA MET A 1 9.21 -31.65 33.29
C MET A 1 8.05 -30.68 33.51
N LYS A 2 7.97 -29.63 32.73
CA LYS A 2 6.76 -28.84 32.43
C LYS A 2 7.03 -28.18 31.08
N SER A 3 6.19 -28.52 30.12
CA SER A 3 6.21 -28.09 28.75
C SER A 3 5.90 -26.59 28.67
N PHE A 4 6.75 -25.83 28.04
CA PHE A 4 6.46 -24.47 27.61
C PHE A 4 6.03 -24.56 26.13
N THR A 5 4.76 -24.33 25.88
CA THR A 5 4.25 -24.08 24.53
C THR A 5 4.53 -22.64 24.20
N SER A 6 5.41 -22.42 23.23
CA SER A 6 5.65 -21.11 22.62
C SER A 6 4.47 -20.76 21.73
N ASN A 7 3.73 -19.73 22.07
CA ASN A 7 2.82 -19.07 21.16
C ASN A 7 3.66 -18.19 20.21
N LEU A 8 3.78 -18.62 18.95
CA LEU A 8 4.23 -17.73 17.88
C LEU A 8 3.12 -16.70 17.64
N LEU A 9 3.40 -15.46 17.97
CA LEU A 9 2.64 -14.33 17.45
C LEU A 9 2.89 -14.24 15.95
N ARG A 10 1.90 -14.58 15.14
CA ARG A 10 1.90 -14.24 13.72
C ARG A 10 1.60 -12.75 13.60
N CYS A 11 2.59 -11.98 13.15
CA CYS A 11 2.41 -10.58 12.78
C CYS A 11 1.56 -10.56 11.49
N CYS A 12 0.25 -10.32 11.63
CA CYS A 12 -0.64 -10.05 10.50
C CYS A 12 -0.55 -8.56 10.20
N THR A 13 0.16 -8.18 9.14
CA THR A 13 0.13 -6.81 8.61
C THR A 13 -1.18 -6.66 7.85
N CYS A 14 -2.25 -6.25 8.52
CA CYS A 14 -3.51 -5.87 7.88
C CYS A 14 -3.42 -4.43 7.39
N CYS A 15 -3.25 -4.22 6.09
CA CYS A 15 -3.57 -2.94 5.47
C CYS A 15 -5.09 -2.84 5.29
N LEU A 16 -5.77 -2.14 6.19
CA LEU A 16 -7.18 -1.81 6.00
C LEU A 16 -7.27 -0.48 5.27
N LEU A 17 -7.79 -0.50 4.05
CA LEU A 17 -8.11 0.70 3.28
C LEU A 17 -9.46 1.27 3.73
N LEU A 18 -9.44 2.48 4.28
CA LEU A 18 -10.62 3.31 4.43
C LEU A 18 -10.98 3.93 3.08
N VAL A 19 -12.05 3.44 2.47
CA VAL A 19 -12.57 4.02 1.23
C VAL A 19 -13.31 5.32 1.57
N CYS A 20 -12.71 6.46 1.25
CA CYS A 20 -13.44 7.73 1.17
C CYS A 20 -14.31 7.70 -0.08
N GLY A 21 -15.63 7.57 0.10
CA GLY A 21 -16.61 7.67 -0.98
C GLY A 21 -16.61 9.07 -1.61
N CYS A 22 -16.34 9.14 -2.91
CA CYS A 22 -16.69 10.31 -3.71
C CYS A 22 -18.17 10.21 -4.09
N ASP A 23 -19.00 11.13 -3.61
CA ASP A 23 -20.38 11.30 -4.11
C ASP A 23 -20.32 11.73 -5.57
N SER A 24 -20.65 10.82 -6.48
CA SER A 24 -20.94 11.14 -7.88
C SER A 24 -22.45 11.19 -8.10
N ASP A 25 -22.92 12.25 -8.72
CA ASP A 25 -24.32 12.42 -9.13
C ASP A 25 -24.79 11.28 -10.03
N PRO A 26 -26.05 10.82 -9.90
CA PRO A 26 -26.54 9.67 -10.63
C PRO A 26 -26.80 9.97 -12.10
N ALA A 27 -26.27 9.12 -12.98
CA ALA A 27 -26.57 9.11 -14.41
C ALA A 27 -28.05 8.78 -14.69
N PRO A 28 -28.65 9.25 -15.81
CA PRO A 28 -30.07 9.05 -16.13
C PRO A 28 -30.38 7.58 -16.46
N LYS A 29 -31.49 7.09 -15.94
CA LYS A 29 -31.99 5.72 -16.10
C LYS A 29 -32.45 5.43 -17.54
N PRO A 30 -32.18 4.26 -18.11
CA PRO A 30 -32.87 3.78 -19.29
C PRO A 30 -34.23 3.15 -18.94
N ASP A 31 -35.16 3.29 -19.87
CA ASP A 31 -36.55 2.87 -19.76
C ASP A 31 -36.78 1.37 -19.60
N THR A 32 -37.79 1.05 -18.82
CA THR A 32 -38.19 -0.28 -18.37
C THR A 32 -38.80 -1.15 -19.48
N ILE A 33 -38.22 -2.37 -19.63
CA ILE A 33 -38.94 -3.51 -20.23
C ILE A 33 -39.42 -4.38 -19.06
N GLY A 34 -40.72 -4.52 -18.92
CA GLY A 34 -41.32 -5.29 -17.86
C GLY A 34 -41.09 -6.79 -18.02
N ASN A 35 -40.57 -7.40 -16.95
CA ASN A 35 -40.64 -8.84 -16.76
C ASN A 35 -41.01 -9.13 -15.31
N THR A 36 -42.12 -9.83 -15.13
CA THR A 36 -42.61 -10.29 -13.85
C THR A 36 -41.71 -11.41 -13.33
N SER A 37 -40.84 -11.08 -12.40
CA SER A 37 -40.14 -12.07 -11.59
C SER A 37 -40.51 -11.90 -10.12
N GLN A 38 -40.75 -13.02 -9.45
CA GLN A 38 -41.05 -13.10 -8.01
C GLN A 38 -40.00 -12.33 -7.19
N PRO A 39 -40.38 -11.76 -6.03
CA PRO A 39 -39.39 -11.08 -5.19
C PRO A 39 -38.45 -12.10 -4.58
N THR A 40 -37.23 -12.23 -5.12
CA THR A 40 -36.10 -12.71 -4.37
C THR A 40 -35.82 -11.66 -3.30
N THR A 41 -36.13 -11.96 -2.07
CA THR A 41 -35.63 -11.25 -0.89
C THR A 41 -34.11 -11.35 -0.93
N THR A 42 -33.43 -10.42 -1.55
CA THR A 42 -32.01 -10.19 -1.29
C THR A 42 -31.92 -9.74 0.17
N VAL A 43 -31.54 -10.64 1.04
CA VAL A 43 -31.04 -10.27 2.36
C VAL A 43 -29.76 -9.50 2.07
N SER A 44 -29.79 -8.18 2.22
CA SER A 44 -28.59 -7.37 2.29
C SER A 44 -27.92 -7.75 3.60
N LEU A 45 -26.95 -8.66 3.52
CA LEU A 45 -26.01 -8.88 4.61
C LEU A 45 -25.15 -7.60 4.64
N ASN A 46 -25.39 -6.72 5.61
CA ASN A 46 -24.45 -5.68 5.95
C ASN A 46 -23.25 -6.35 6.64
N LEU A 47 -22.28 -6.79 5.86
CA LEU A 47 -21.06 -7.44 6.36
C LEU A 47 -20.23 -6.46 7.19
N PHE A 48 -20.23 -5.18 6.81
CA PHE A 48 -19.52 -4.10 7.48
C PHE A 48 -20.47 -2.98 7.90
N THR A 49 -20.13 -2.31 8.99
CA THR A 49 -20.84 -1.12 9.48
C THR A 49 -19.87 0.06 9.48
N GLU A 50 -20.28 1.17 8.86
CA GLU A 50 -19.52 2.42 8.90
C GLU A 50 -19.57 3.00 10.33
N VAL A 51 -18.38 3.19 10.95
CA VAL A 51 -18.22 3.64 12.34
C VAL A 51 -17.23 4.81 12.48
N THR A 52 -16.76 5.40 11.39
CA THR A 52 -15.72 6.44 11.37
C THR A 52 -16.00 7.56 12.37
N THR A 53 -17.20 8.14 12.31
CA THR A 53 -17.61 9.24 13.22
C THR A 53 -17.73 8.77 14.68
N GLU A 54 -18.32 7.58 14.90
CA GLU A 54 -18.52 7.01 16.22
C GLU A 54 -17.18 6.64 16.87
N ALA A 55 -16.25 6.12 16.04
CA ALA A 55 -14.90 5.79 16.46
C ALA A 55 -14.00 7.04 16.65
N GLY A 56 -14.45 8.24 16.29
CA GLY A 56 -13.71 9.48 16.50
C GLY A 56 -12.71 9.84 15.40
N LEU A 57 -12.80 9.20 14.23
CA LEU A 57 -11.98 9.56 13.07
C LEU A 57 -12.62 10.73 12.33
N ASP A 58 -11.87 11.80 12.11
CA ASP A 58 -12.28 13.01 11.38
C ASP A 58 -11.37 13.32 10.18
N PHE A 59 -10.55 12.35 9.77
CA PHE A 59 -9.65 12.46 8.65
C PHE A 59 -10.42 12.55 7.33
N ARG A 60 -9.96 13.45 6.47
CA ARG A 60 -10.39 13.55 5.10
C ARG A 60 -9.18 13.67 4.19
N HIS A 61 -9.00 12.72 3.29
CA HIS A 61 -7.93 12.77 2.31
C HIS A 61 -8.05 14.01 1.40
N TYR A 62 -6.92 14.64 1.12
CA TYR A 62 -6.78 15.81 0.27
C TYR A 62 -5.73 15.51 -0.81
N ASN A 63 -6.13 15.50 -2.08
CA ASN A 63 -5.28 15.14 -3.19
C ASN A 63 -4.63 16.34 -3.93
N GLY A 64 -4.77 17.56 -3.41
CA GLY A 64 -4.16 18.75 -4.00
C GLY A 64 -4.76 19.23 -5.31
N MET A 65 -5.86 18.67 -5.77
CA MET A 65 -6.50 18.96 -7.06
C MET A 65 -6.75 20.47 -7.27
N THR A 66 -6.23 21.00 -8.37
CA THR A 66 -6.41 22.42 -8.77
C THR A 66 -7.14 22.57 -10.11
N GLY A 67 -7.37 21.47 -10.82
CA GLY A 67 -7.95 21.45 -12.17
C GLY A 67 -6.91 21.41 -13.28
N GLU A 68 -5.63 21.40 -12.95
CA GLU A 68 -4.53 21.27 -13.92
C GLU A 68 -4.25 19.82 -14.32
N LEU A 69 -4.94 18.85 -13.68
CA LEU A 69 -4.82 17.41 -13.93
C LEU A 69 -3.39 16.87 -13.71
N TYR A 70 -2.77 17.26 -12.61
CA TYR A 70 -1.46 16.74 -12.24
C TYR A 70 -1.53 15.27 -11.90
N PHE A 71 -0.56 14.50 -12.37
CA PHE A 71 -0.56 13.04 -12.25
C PHE A 71 -0.69 12.56 -10.77
N PRO A 72 -0.03 13.15 -9.77
CA PRO A 72 -0.21 12.73 -8.38
C PRO A 72 -1.66 12.82 -7.85
N GLU A 73 -2.52 13.66 -8.45
CA GLU A 73 -3.93 13.79 -8.03
C GLU A 73 -4.73 12.48 -8.13
N LEU A 74 -4.29 11.53 -8.97
CA LEU A 74 -4.94 10.22 -9.18
C LEU A 74 -4.61 9.22 -8.08
N MET A 75 -3.50 9.43 -7.38
CA MET A 75 -3.01 8.45 -6.41
C MET A 75 -3.72 8.60 -5.07
N GLY A 76 -4.08 7.48 -4.48
CA GLY A 76 -4.48 7.41 -3.09
C GLY A 76 -3.26 7.46 -2.17
N SER A 77 -3.49 7.70 -0.89
CA SER A 77 -2.47 7.63 0.15
C SER A 77 -2.64 6.39 0.99
N GLY A 78 -1.52 5.86 1.48
CA GLY A 78 -1.47 4.70 2.34
C GLY A 78 -1.97 4.94 3.76
N THR A 79 -2.15 3.87 4.47
CA THR A 79 -2.46 3.85 5.90
C THR A 79 -1.82 2.63 6.54
N VAL A 80 -1.56 2.70 7.83
CA VAL A 80 -1.06 1.57 8.60
C VAL A 80 -1.68 1.53 9.99
N PHE A 81 -1.93 0.31 10.46
CA PHE A 81 -2.24 0.01 11.85
C PHE A 81 -0.97 -0.46 12.56
N PHE A 82 -0.67 0.09 13.73
CA PHE A 82 0.48 -0.29 14.55
C PHE A 82 0.28 0.16 15.99
N ASP A 83 0.95 -0.47 16.91
CA ASP A 83 0.96 -0.10 18.34
C ASP A 83 2.15 0.84 18.59
N TYR A 84 1.92 2.18 18.48
CA TYR A 84 3.03 3.13 18.54
C TYR A 84 3.52 3.44 19.96
N ASP A 85 2.66 3.24 20.96
CA ASP A 85 3.00 3.54 22.38
C ASP A 85 3.12 2.28 23.26
N ASN A 86 3.04 1.08 22.63
CA ASN A 86 3.17 -0.23 23.26
C ASN A 86 2.13 -0.49 24.35
N ASP A 87 0.90 0.01 24.17
CA ASP A 87 -0.20 -0.21 25.10
C ASP A 87 -1.05 -1.47 24.78
N GLY A 88 -0.80 -2.09 23.63
CA GLY A 88 -1.43 -3.32 23.16
C GLY A 88 -2.63 -3.09 22.23
N ASP A 89 -3.00 -1.85 21.96
CA ASP A 89 -4.06 -1.47 21.06
C ASP A 89 -3.47 -0.98 19.72
N LEU A 90 -4.12 -1.29 18.60
CA LEU A 90 -3.63 -0.82 17.29
C LEU A 90 -4.10 0.60 17.03
N ASP A 91 -3.16 1.47 16.79
CA ASP A 91 -3.30 2.86 16.37
C ASP A 91 -3.37 2.99 14.86
N ILE A 92 -3.71 4.17 14.36
CA ILE A 92 -3.81 4.42 12.93
C ILE A 92 -2.91 5.59 12.53
N TYR A 93 -2.06 5.37 11.51
CA TYR A 93 -1.40 6.45 10.80
C TYR A 93 -2.01 6.59 9.40
N LEU A 94 -2.45 7.81 9.07
CA LEU A 94 -3.10 8.16 7.81
C LEU A 94 -2.21 9.12 7.04
N VAL A 95 -1.74 8.69 5.88
CA VAL A 95 -0.90 9.49 4.99
C VAL A 95 -1.77 10.49 4.22
N GLN A 96 -1.25 11.70 3.98
CA GLN A 96 -1.99 12.80 3.38
C GLN A 96 -1.29 13.36 2.16
N GLY A 97 -2.06 13.72 1.14
CA GLY A 97 -1.57 14.54 0.05
C GLY A 97 -1.37 16.01 0.47
N SER A 98 -0.72 16.77 -0.36
CA SER A 98 -0.49 18.21 -0.16
C SER A 98 -0.88 19.05 -1.37
N LEU A 99 -0.78 20.36 -1.26
CA LEU A 99 -1.11 21.26 -2.34
C LEU A 99 -0.20 21.05 -3.56
N LEU A 100 -0.80 20.91 -4.73
CA LEU A 100 -0.10 20.80 -6.00
C LEU A 100 -0.09 22.13 -6.76
N GLY A 101 0.96 22.31 -7.57
CA GLY A 101 1.13 23.48 -8.45
C GLY A 101 2.14 24.50 -7.94
N GLN A 102 2.82 25.15 -8.88
CA GLN A 102 3.74 26.25 -8.59
C GLN A 102 2.94 27.54 -8.37
N ASN A 103 3.25 28.27 -7.30
CA ASN A 103 2.59 29.53 -6.91
C ASN A 103 1.07 29.40 -6.63
N THR A 104 0.61 28.21 -6.26
CA THR A 104 -0.76 27.95 -5.84
C THR A 104 -0.92 28.13 -4.33
N THR A 105 -2.15 28.38 -3.91
CA THR A 105 -2.55 28.43 -2.49
C THR A 105 -3.69 27.44 -2.24
N LEU A 106 -3.97 27.14 -0.99
CA LEU A 106 -5.09 26.24 -0.65
C LEU A 106 -6.44 26.73 -1.20
N LYS A 107 -6.60 28.02 -1.48
CA LYS A 107 -7.82 28.60 -2.07
C LYS A 107 -7.98 28.26 -3.55
N ASP A 108 -6.89 27.93 -4.21
CA ASP A 108 -6.90 27.55 -5.63
C ASP A 108 -7.27 26.08 -5.83
N SER A 109 -7.36 25.32 -4.75
CA SER A 109 -7.80 23.94 -4.77
C SER A 109 -9.25 23.80 -5.19
N THR A 110 -9.57 22.79 -5.98
CA THR A 110 -10.96 22.42 -6.33
C THR A 110 -11.81 22.13 -5.08
N TYR A 111 -11.18 21.52 -4.08
CA TYR A 111 -11.78 21.21 -2.77
C TYR A 111 -10.87 21.72 -1.64
N PRO A 112 -10.94 23.01 -1.29
CA PRO A 112 -10.04 23.57 -0.29
C PRO A 112 -10.19 22.90 1.07
N PRO A 113 -9.08 22.47 1.70
CA PRO A 113 -9.11 21.89 3.04
C PRO A 113 -9.34 22.99 4.09
N LYS A 114 -9.81 22.61 5.27
CA LYS A 114 -10.05 23.56 6.38
C LYS A 114 -8.76 24.04 7.06
N SER A 115 -7.71 23.24 7.00
CA SER A 115 -6.38 23.49 7.58
C SER A 115 -5.32 23.01 6.59
N GLU A 116 -4.06 23.33 6.85
CA GLU A 116 -2.94 22.82 6.08
C GLU A 116 -2.94 21.27 6.12
N PRO A 117 -2.95 20.60 4.94
CA PRO A 117 -2.95 19.15 4.88
C PRO A 117 -1.64 18.60 5.42
N ARG A 118 -1.73 17.50 6.16
CA ARG A 118 -0.60 16.74 6.69
C ARG A 118 -1.05 15.35 7.10
N ASP A 119 -0.12 14.45 7.25
CA ASP A 119 -0.38 13.14 7.81
C ASP A 119 -0.96 13.22 9.22
N GLN A 120 -1.70 12.20 9.62
CA GLN A 120 -2.33 12.18 10.94
C GLN A 120 -2.10 10.85 11.66
N LEU A 121 -1.75 10.96 12.94
CA LEU A 121 -1.66 9.84 13.87
C LEU A 121 -2.85 9.88 14.81
N TYR A 122 -3.57 8.77 14.90
CA TYR A 122 -4.69 8.56 15.80
C TYR A 122 -4.37 7.45 16.76
N ARG A 123 -4.36 7.78 18.05
CA ARG A 123 -4.25 6.79 19.11
C ARG A 123 -5.59 6.12 19.36
N ASN A 124 -5.58 4.82 19.54
CA ASN A 124 -6.74 4.03 19.91
C ASN A 124 -6.88 4.00 21.42
N ASP A 125 -7.93 4.63 21.96
CA ASP A 125 -8.28 4.52 23.38
C ASP A 125 -9.30 3.37 23.53
N LEU A 126 -8.88 2.12 23.31
CA LEU A 126 -9.73 0.94 23.44
C LEU A 126 -10.25 0.78 24.85
N THR A 127 -11.53 0.60 25.00
CA THR A 127 -12.14 0.36 26.30
C THR A 127 -12.97 -0.92 26.30
N LEU A 128 -12.94 -1.64 27.43
CA LEU A 128 -13.75 -2.81 27.67
C LEU A 128 -14.76 -2.49 28.78
N ASP A 129 -16.06 -2.62 28.51
CA ASP A 129 -17.08 -2.41 29.52
C ASP A 129 -17.23 -3.64 30.45
N ASP A 130 -17.99 -3.49 31.56
CA ASP A 130 -18.22 -4.55 32.55
C ASP A 130 -18.93 -5.79 31.94
N ALA A 131 -19.55 -5.67 30.77
CA ALA A 131 -20.18 -6.75 30.05
C ALA A 131 -19.23 -7.44 29.04
N GLY A 132 -17.97 -6.97 28.95
CA GLY A 132 -16.97 -7.47 28.01
C GLY A 132 -17.16 -6.94 26.59
N LYS A 133 -17.92 -5.86 26.39
CA LYS A 133 -18.07 -5.22 25.08
C LYS A 133 -16.94 -4.25 24.85
N THR A 134 -16.24 -4.45 23.76
CA THR A 134 -15.17 -3.55 23.28
C THR A 134 -15.76 -2.29 22.65
N SER A 135 -15.17 -1.14 22.95
CA SER A 135 -15.43 0.14 22.29
C SER A 135 -14.13 0.72 21.81
N VAL A 136 -14.04 0.94 20.51
CA VAL A 136 -12.87 1.56 19.85
C VAL A 136 -13.10 3.07 19.78
N LYS A 137 -12.08 3.86 20.16
CA LYS A 137 -12.13 5.30 20.07
C LYS A 137 -10.78 5.87 19.70
N PHE A 138 -10.71 6.45 18.53
CA PHE A 138 -9.50 7.10 18.05
C PHE A 138 -9.43 8.57 18.47
N VAL A 139 -8.25 8.99 18.93
CA VAL A 139 -7.95 10.36 19.34
C VAL A 139 -6.79 10.87 18.49
N ASN A 140 -6.99 11.97 17.77
CA ASN A 140 -5.92 12.58 16.98
C ASN A 140 -4.81 13.11 17.91
N VAL A 141 -3.64 12.51 17.83
CA VAL A 141 -2.44 12.85 18.64
C VAL A 141 -1.30 13.40 17.79
N THR A 142 -1.56 13.77 16.54
CA THR A 142 -0.54 14.24 15.58
C THR A 142 0.31 15.39 16.11
N GLU A 143 -0.31 16.40 16.74
CA GLU A 143 0.43 17.53 17.33
C GLU A 143 1.31 17.10 18.50
N GLN A 144 0.79 16.20 19.33
CA GLN A 144 1.47 15.68 20.52
C GLN A 144 2.64 14.77 20.13
N SER A 145 2.47 13.98 19.05
CA SER A 145 3.51 13.09 18.56
C SER A 145 4.73 13.81 17.97
N GLY A 146 4.59 15.09 17.63
CA GLY A 146 5.67 15.87 17.01
C GLY A 146 5.94 15.53 15.53
N ILE A 147 5.17 14.62 14.92
CA ILE A 147 5.30 14.29 13.49
C ILE A 147 4.98 15.52 12.65
N ARG A 148 5.90 15.82 11.71
CA ARG A 148 5.77 16.93 10.75
C ARG A 148 5.91 16.42 9.33
N ALA A 149 4.90 15.69 8.88
CA ALA A 149 4.79 15.16 7.53
C ALA A 149 3.82 16.04 6.73
N PHE A 150 4.38 16.93 5.90
CA PHE A 150 3.66 17.87 5.04
C PHE A 150 3.97 17.63 3.56
N GLY A 151 4.63 16.54 3.23
CA GLY A 151 4.90 16.09 1.86
C GLY A 151 3.63 15.76 1.10
N TYR A 152 3.77 15.37 -0.15
CA TYR A 152 2.69 14.73 -0.88
C TYR A 152 2.82 13.22 -0.65
N GLY A 153 2.23 12.76 0.45
CA GLY A 153 2.39 11.41 0.94
C GLY A 153 1.71 10.36 0.08
N MET A 154 2.36 9.21 -0.04
CA MET A 154 1.92 8.09 -0.87
C MET A 154 1.73 6.82 -0.06
N GLY A 155 2.78 6.27 0.50
CA GLY A 155 2.77 5.04 1.27
C GLY A 155 3.41 5.18 2.64
N VAL A 156 3.28 4.15 3.47
CA VAL A 156 3.90 4.09 4.79
C VAL A 156 4.21 2.65 5.16
N ALA A 157 5.36 2.44 5.80
CA ALA A 157 5.69 1.18 6.46
C ALA A 157 6.06 1.41 7.92
N VAL A 158 5.83 0.39 8.73
CA VAL A 158 6.23 0.36 10.15
C VAL A 158 7.23 -0.74 10.40
N GLY A 159 8.19 -0.48 11.29
CA GLY A 159 9.18 -1.46 11.72
C GLY A 159 10.09 -0.87 12.79
N ASP A 160 10.57 -1.72 13.68
CA ASP A 160 11.58 -1.36 14.67
C ASP A 160 12.97 -1.47 14.02
N PHE A 161 13.38 -0.40 13.30
CA PHE A 161 14.64 -0.44 12.55
C PHE A 161 15.87 -0.34 13.45
N ASN A 162 15.72 0.12 14.69
CA ASN A 162 16.81 0.32 15.62
C ASN A 162 16.85 -0.73 16.76
N ASN A 163 15.96 -1.73 16.72
CA ASN A 163 15.80 -2.82 17.69
C ASN A 163 15.62 -2.32 19.14
N ASP A 164 14.90 -1.23 19.34
CA ASP A 164 14.63 -0.65 20.66
C ASP A 164 13.28 -1.10 21.29
N GLY A 165 12.51 -1.87 20.56
CA GLY A 165 11.22 -2.44 20.97
C GLY A 165 10.02 -1.55 20.64
N TYR A 166 10.21 -0.43 19.96
CA TYR A 166 9.15 0.47 19.50
C TYR A 166 9.13 0.56 17.98
N GLN A 167 7.95 0.64 17.40
CA GLN A 167 7.80 0.71 15.95
C GLN A 167 8.05 2.14 15.44
N ASP A 168 8.85 2.24 14.39
CA ASP A 168 9.19 3.45 13.67
C ASP A 168 8.36 3.55 12.38
N LEU A 169 8.34 4.71 11.72
CA LEU A 169 7.58 4.97 10.50
C LEU A 169 8.48 5.41 9.37
N TYR A 170 8.34 4.80 8.20
CA TYR A 170 8.88 5.35 6.95
C TYR A 170 7.74 5.74 6.03
N VAL A 171 7.69 7.02 5.64
CA VAL A 171 6.65 7.60 4.79
C VAL A 171 7.23 7.94 3.43
N THR A 172 6.65 7.39 2.37
CA THR A 172 7.01 7.72 1.00
C THR A 172 6.21 8.91 0.49
N ASN A 173 6.82 9.71 -0.36
CA ASN A 173 6.24 10.93 -0.90
C ASN A 173 6.51 11.09 -2.40
N TRP A 174 5.72 11.86 -3.08
CA TRP A 174 6.18 12.53 -4.26
C TRP A 174 7.09 13.69 -3.81
N GLY A 175 8.41 13.47 -3.87
CA GLY A 175 9.46 14.29 -3.25
C GLY A 175 10.16 13.55 -2.12
N GLU A 176 10.75 14.27 -1.19
CA GLU A 176 11.55 13.69 -0.11
C GLU A 176 10.73 12.75 0.79
N ASN A 177 11.16 11.50 0.91
CA ASN A 177 10.63 10.54 1.86
C ASN A 177 11.09 10.87 3.29
N GLN A 178 10.40 10.32 4.30
CA GLN A 178 10.71 10.64 5.71
C GLN A 178 10.77 9.38 6.57
N LEU A 179 11.80 9.26 7.41
CA LEU A 179 11.93 8.27 8.47
C LEU A 179 11.72 8.94 9.83
N PHE A 180 10.70 8.52 10.55
CA PHE A 180 10.37 8.97 11.89
C PHE A 180 10.73 7.90 12.90
N GLN A 181 11.73 8.19 13.75
CA GLN A 181 12.08 7.33 14.87
C GLN A 181 11.16 7.60 16.05
N ASN A 182 10.60 6.54 16.63
CA ASN A 182 9.84 6.58 17.87
C ASN A 182 10.77 6.87 19.05
N ASN A 183 10.41 7.84 19.89
CA ASN A 183 11.21 8.23 21.05
C ASN A 183 10.82 7.48 22.35
N GLN A 184 9.93 6.48 22.28
CA GLN A 184 9.45 5.69 23.42
C GLN A 184 8.62 6.47 24.47
N ASP A 185 8.22 7.68 24.14
CA ASP A 185 7.44 8.57 25.01
C ASP A 185 6.18 9.11 24.34
N GLY A 186 5.75 8.46 23.25
CA GLY A 186 4.61 8.86 22.42
C GLY A 186 4.94 9.95 21.41
N THR A 187 6.23 10.31 21.25
CA THR A 187 6.68 11.29 20.26
C THR A 187 7.62 10.66 19.24
N PHE A 188 7.80 11.35 18.11
CA PHE A 188 8.67 10.92 17.02
C PHE A 188 9.69 12.00 16.66
N THR A 189 10.84 11.58 16.17
CA THR A 189 11.88 12.44 15.63
C THR A 189 12.14 12.09 14.17
N ASP A 190 12.10 13.08 13.26
CA ASP A 190 12.55 12.89 11.89
C ASP A 190 14.06 12.66 11.87
N VAL A 191 14.45 11.47 11.44
CA VAL A 191 15.85 11.02 11.38
C VAL A 191 16.33 10.73 9.97
N THR A 192 15.52 11.03 8.95
CA THR A 192 15.74 10.73 7.54
C THR A 192 17.17 11.00 7.09
N LYS A 193 17.60 12.24 7.30
CA LYS A 193 18.93 12.68 6.91
C LYS A 193 20.06 12.04 7.71
N ARG A 194 19.83 11.87 9.02
CA ARG A 194 20.82 11.20 9.89
C ARG A 194 20.97 9.73 9.54
N ALA A 195 19.85 9.09 9.22
CA ALA A 195 19.80 7.69 8.85
C ALA A 195 20.33 7.42 7.43
N GLY A 196 20.42 8.44 6.57
CA GLY A 196 20.91 8.30 5.20
C GLY A 196 19.93 7.61 4.25
N VAL A 197 18.63 7.77 4.50
CA VAL A 197 17.54 7.18 3.70
C VAL A 197 16.76 8.23 2.90
N GLU A 198 17.41 9.36 2.61
CA GLU A 198 16.86 10.39 1.75
C GLU A 198 16.61 9.81 0.34
N SER A 199 15.42 10.01 -0.20
CA SER A 199 15.02 9.58 -1.54
C SER A 199 14.10 10.64 -2.12
N PRO A 200 14.57 11.45 -3.06
CA PRO A 200 13.80 12.57 -3.63
C PRO A 200 12.92 12.13 -4.80
N GLU A 201 12.99 10.88 -5.20
CA GLU A 201 12.17 10.29 -6.24
C GLU A 201 10.70 10.20 -5.78
N TRP A 202 9.80 9.93 -6.70
CA TRP A 202 8.42 9.65 -6.36
C TRP A 202 8.29 8.25 -5.75
N GLY A 203 8.47 8.15 -4.42
CA GLY A 203 8.24 6.93 -3.66
C GLY A 203 6.74 6.63 -3.54
N THR A 204 6.35 5.38 -3.73
CA THR A 204 4.94 4.91 -3.65
C THR A 204 4.74 3.96 -2.49
N SER A 205 5.26 2.75 -2.57
CA SER A 205 5.18 1.75 -1.52
C SER A 205 6.54 1.53 -0.88
N THR A 206 6.55 0.91 0.31
CA THR A 206 7.80 0.66 1.03
C THR A 206 7.63 -0.49 2.00
N ALA A 207 8.73 -1.16 2.34
CA ALA A 207 8.73 -2.24 3.31
C ALA A 207 10.00 -2.24 4.16
N PHE A 208 9.82 -2.45 5.47
CA PHE A 208 10.91 -2.87 6.34
C PHE A 208 11.02 -4.40 6.29
N VAL A 209 12.21 -4.90 6.04
CA VAL A 209 12.46 -6.33 5.83
C VAL A 209 13.93 -6.67 6.12
N ASP A 210 14.20 -7.78 6.79
CA ASP A 210 15.56 -8.31 6.98
C ASP A 210 15.91 -9.19 5.77
N VAL A 211 16.57 -8.59 4.75
CA VAL A 211 16.91 -9.30 3.51
C VAL A 211 18.23 -10.07 3.61
N ASN A 212 19.03 -9.85 4.66
CA ASN A 212 20.36 -10.41 4.81
C ASN A 212 20.50 -11.34 6.03
N HIS A 213 19.41 -11.56 6.79
CA HIS A 213 19.33 -12.41 7.98
C HIS A 213 20.26 -11.99 9.12
N ASP A 214 20.50 -10.70 9.27
CA ASP A 214 21.35 -10.19 10.35
C ASP A 214 20.56 -9.77 11.60
N GLY A 215 19.22 -9.87 11.56
CA GLY A 215 18.29 -9.56 12.65
C GLY A 215 17.94 -8.06 12.75
N TRP A 216 18.34 -7.27 11.78
CA TRP A 216 17.97 -5.85 11.67
C TRP A 216 17.13 -5.62 10.41
N LEU A 217 16.14 -4.76 10.53
CA LEU A 217 15.30 -4.43 9.40
C LEU A 217 16.01 -3.51 8.42
N ASP A 218 16.15 -3.98 7.19
CA ASP A 218 16.53 -3.21 6.03
C ASP A 218 15.30 -2.47 5.47
N LEU A 219 15.48 -1.58 4.50
CA LEU A 219 14.41 -0.78 3.94
C LEU A 219 14.40 -0.90 2.41
N TYR A 220 13.26 -1.33 1.88
CA TYR A 220 12.96 -1.29 0.45
C TYR A 220 12.01 -0.13 0.13
N VAL A 221 12.32 0.65 -0.91
CA VAL A 221 11.50 1.77 -1.37
C VAL A 221 11.17 1.56 -2.84
N CYS A 222 9.89 1.37 -3.11
CA CYS A 222 9.33 1.29 -4.44
C CYS A 222 9.16 2.70 -4.99
N ASN A 223 9.64 2.94 -6.21
CA ASN A 223 9.54 4.22 -6.89
C ASN A 223 8.67 4.10 -8.16
N TYR A 224 8.06 5.21 -8.54
CA TYR A 224 7.12 5.23 -9.65
C TYR A 224 7.76 5.78 -10.93
N VAL A 225 7.46 7.01 -11.24
CA VAL A 225 7.91 7.67 -12.47
C VAL A 225 8.46 9.06 -12.18
N THR A 226 9.19 9.62 -13.13
CA THR A 226 9.55 11.04 -13.08
C THR A 226 8.31 11.89 -13.34
N PHE A 227 8.04 12.84 -12.46
CA PHE A 227 7.00 13.85 -12.66
C PHE A 227 7.47 15.20 -12.13
N GLY A 228 7.21 16.26 -12.88
CA GLY A 228 7.53 17.61 -12.47
C GLY A 228 6.63 18.64 -13.15
N TYR A 229 6.36 19.75 -12.48
CA TYR A 229 5.50 20.81 -13.03
C TYR A 229 6.03 21.36 -14.36
N ASP A 230 7.35 21.43 -14.56
CA ASP A 230 7.98 21.95 -15.78
C ASP A 230 7.83 20.97 -16.97
N THR A 231 7.66 19.69 -16.69
CA THR A 231 7.49 18.64 -17.70
C THR A 231 6.04 18.27 -17.92
N HIS A 232 5.15 18.67 -17.02
CA HIS A 232 3.71 18.38 -17.12
C HIS A 232 3.13 18.80 -18.48
N ARG A 233 2.35 17.92 -19.08
CA ARG A 233 1.63 18.15 -20.34
C ARG A 233 0.22 17.56 -20.20
N PRO A 234 -0.80 18.22 -20.75
CA PRO A 234 -2.14 17.62 -20.79
C PRO A 234 -2.14 16.40 -21.69
N CYS A 235 -2.75 15.31 -21.24
CA CYS A 235 -3.03 14.14 -22.05
C CYS A 235 -4.47 14.20 -22.59
N TYR A 236 -4.72 13.47 -23.70
CA TYR A 236 -6.00 13.50 -24.39
C TYR A 236 -6.51 12.08 -24.58
N HIS A 237 -7.76 11.85 -24.20
CA HIS A 237 -8.46 10.61 -24.54
C HIS A 237 -8.71 10.51 -26.05
N SER A 238 -9.06 9.32 -26.51
CA SER A 238 -9.42 9.09 -27.91
C SER A 238 -10.60 9.95 -28.40
N SER A 239 -11.44 10.42 -27.50
CA SER A 239 -12.53 11.38 -27.76
C SER A 239 -12.04 12.83 -27.99
N GLY A 240 -10.76 13.13 -27.75
CA GLY A 240 -10.21 14.48 -27.76
C GLY A 240 -10.42 15.26 -26.44
N ALA A 241 -11.04 14.68 -25.44
CA ALA A 241 -11.16 15.31 -24.15
C ALA A 241 -9.81 15.29 -23.40
N VAL A 242 -9.52 16.38 -22.68
CA VAL A 242 -8.34 16.44 -21.79
C VAL A 242 -8.57 15.49 -20.61
N GLY A 243 -7.52 14.77 -20.22
CA GLY A 243 -7.53 13.85 -19.10
C GLY A 243 -6.15 13.74 -18.45
N TYR A 244 -6.09 12.93 -17.43
CA TYR A 244 -4.82 12.60 -16.80
C TYR A 244 -3.93 11.79 -17.73
N CYS A 245 -2.63 11.91 -17.55
CA CYS A 245 -1.64 11.05 -18.20
C CYS A 245 -1.54 9.71 -17.44
N GLY A 246 -1.13 8.67 -18.15
CA GLY A 246 -0.73 7.39 -17.55
C GLY A 246 0.80 7.27 -17.44
N PRO A 247 1.31 6.23 -16.78
CA PRO A 247 2.75 6.04 -16.55
C PRO A 247 3.57 5.92 -17.84
N GLN A 248 2.96 5.48 -18.94
CA GLN A 248 3.64 5.36 -20.24
C GLN A 248 4.05 6.73 -20.83
N SER A 249 3.52 7.83 -20.33
CA SER A 249 3.92 9.19 -20.74
C SER A 249 5.14 9.72 -19.99
N GLU A 250 5.58 9.02 -18.97
CA GLU A 250 6.66 9.40 -18.06
C GLU A 250 7.81 8.38 -18.11
N THR A 251 8.90 8.65 -17.43
CA THR A 251 10.05 7.74 -17.35
C THR A 251 10.01 6.99 -16.00
N PRO A 252 9.98 5.65 -16.00
CA PRO A 252 10.05 4.87 -14.76
C PRO A 252 11.36 5.13 -13.98
N VAL A 253 11.27 5.08 -12.67
CA VAL A 253 12.40 5.28 -11.75
C VAL A 253 12.74 3.95 -11.09
N SER A 254 14.03 3.70 -10.84
CA SER A 254 14.47 2.48 -10.15
C SER A 254 14.12 2.53 -8.67
N ASP A 255 13.77 1.38 -8.13
CA ASP A 255 13.60 1.19 -6.70
C ASP A 255 14.91 1.30 -5.93
N ARG A 256 14.80 1.44 -4.59
CA ARG A 256 15.93 1.53 -3.69
C ARG A 256 15.91 0.44 -2.64
N LEU A 257 17.09 -0.06 -2.34
CA LEU A 257 17.35 -0.96 -1.22
C LEU A 257 18.41 -0.36 -0.32
N PHE A 258 18.07 -0.17 0.93
CA PHE A 258 18.95 0.36 1.98
C PHE A 258 19.19 -0.72 3.02
N ILE A 259 20.45 -1.10 3.22
CA ILE A 259 20.85 -2.05 4.25
C ILE A 259 21.16 -1.32 5.56
N ASN A 260 20.61 -1.83 6.64
CA ASN A 260 20.81 -1.30 8.00
C ASN A 260 22.25 -1.53 8.46
N ASN A 261 22.90 -0.48 8.95
CA ASN A 261 24.28 -0.56 9.48
C ASN A 261 24.31 -0.91 10.98
N GLN A 262 23.16 -1.17 11.62
CA GLN A 262 23.02 -1.53 13.05
C GLN A 262 23.42 -0.40 14.02
N ASP A 263 23.53 0.82 13.53
CA ASP A 263 23.92 2.00 14.32
C ASP A 263 22.91 3.16 14.16
N GLY A 264 21.71 2.88 13.64
CA GLY A 264 20.68 3.84 13.34
C GLY A 264 20.87 4.57 12.01
N THR A 265 21.75 4.05 11.15
CA THR A 265 21.96 4.53 9.79
C THR A 265 21.80 3.40 8.78
N PHE A 266 21.62 3.76 7.52
CA PHE A 266 21.48 2.81 6.42
C PHE A 266 22.51 3.10 5.32
N ARG A 267 22.76 2.12 4.49
CA ARG A 267 23.63 2.19 3.32
C ARG A 267 22.83 1.81 2.07
N ASP A 268 22.75 2.71 1.11
CA ASP A 268 22.15 2.43 -0.21
C ASP A 268 22.99 1.37 -0.95
N VAL A 269 22.36 0.26 -1.27
CA VAL A 269 22.96 -0.85 -2.03
C VAL A 269 22.21 -1.12 -3.35
N SER A 270 21.30 -0.26 -3.77
CA SER A 270 20.42 -0.46 -4.92
C SER A 270 21.17 -0.84 -6.19
N ALA A 271 22.31 -0.20 -6.45
CA ALA A 271 23.15 -0.51 -7.60
C ALA A 271 23.93 -1.83 -7.43
N GLN A 272 24.46 -2.09 -6.22
CA GLN A 272 25.25 -3.29 -5.93
C GLN A 272 24.38 -4.54 -5.86
N SER A 273 23.21 -4.44 -5.27
CA SER A 273 22.23 -5.52 -5.15
C SER A 273 21.63 -5.94 -6.49
N GLY A 274 21.66 -5.06 -7.48
CA GLY A 274 21.04 -5.29 -8.78
C GLY A 274 19.64 -4.70 -8.94
N ILE A 275 18.98 -4.27 -7.85
CA ILE A 275 17.64 -3.68 -7.86
C ILE A 275 17.56 -2.48 -8.82
N ALA A 276 18.54 -1.58 -8.82
CA ALA A 276 18.55 -0.41 -9.68
C ALA A 276 18.90 -0.69 -11.15
N ARG A 277 19.03 -1.96 -11.58
CA ARG A 277 19.31 -2.30 -12.99
C ARG A 277 18.09 -2.25 -13.89
N VAL A 278 16.92 -2.43 -13.30
CA VAL A 278 15.63 -2.41 -14.02
C VAL A 278 14.74 -1.39 -13.32
N SER A 279 14.14 -0.49 -14.10
CA SER A 279 13.18 0.47 -13.58
C SER A 279 11.79 0.06 -14.01
N GLY A 280 10.84 0.09 -13.08
CA GLY A 280 9.42 -0.11 -13.33
C GLY A 280 8.61 1.03 -12.72
N PRO A 281 7.38 1.32 -13.19
CA PRO A 281 6.48 2.25 -12.52
C PRO A 281 5.81 1.53 -11.35
N GLY A 282 6.56 1.28 -10.28
CA GLY A 282 6.12 0.48 -9.14
C GLY A 282 5.09 1.20 -8.28
N LEU A 283 4.01 0.50 -7.90
CA LEU A 283 2.97 1.00 -7.00
C LEU A 283 2.81 0.15 -5.74
N GLY A 284 2.96 -1.16 -5.83
CA GLY A 284 2.86 -2.06 -4.69
C GLY A 284 4.16 -2.85 -4.47
N VAL A 285 4.53 -3.09 -3.22
CA VAL A 285 5.66 -3.95 -2.86
C VAL A 285 5.27 -4.95 -1.79
N LEU A 286 5.75 -6.18 -1.93
CA LEU A 286 5.56 -7.25 -0.98
C LEU A 286 6.85 -8.06 -0.82
N CYS A 287 7.21 -8.36 0.43
CA CYS A 287 8.41 -9.12 0.76
C CYS A 287 8.02 -10.46 1.40
N ARG A 288 8.39 -11.58 0.76
CA ARG A 288 8.11 -12.95 1.21
C ARG A 288 9.20 -13.91 0.72
N ASP A 289 9.30 -15.07 1.32
CA ASP A 289 10.09 -16.19 0.81
C ASP A 289 9.19 -16.99 -0.16
N PHE A 290 9.12 -16.55 -1.42
CA PHE A 290 8.24 -17.15 -2.42
C PHE A 290 8.73 -18.50 -2.92
N ASN A 291 10.04 -18.77 -2.84
CA ASN A 291 10.64 -19.99 -3.35
C ASN A 291 10.99 -21.01 -2.24
N ARG A 292 10.70 -20.67 -0.98
CA ARG A 292 10.95 -21.50 0.22
C ARG A 292 12.41 -21.87 0.45
N ASP A 293 13.33 -21.03 0.04
CA ASP A 293 14.75 -21.23 0.27
C ASP A 293 15.25 -20.66 1.61
N GLY A 294 14.35 -20.02 2.36
CA GLY A 294 14.59 -19.40 3.65
C GLY A 294 15.02 -17.95 3.56
N TRP A 295 15.14 -17.36 2.37
CA TRP A 295 15.51 -15.95 2.16
C TRP A 295 14.33 -15.16 1.62
N ILE A 296 14.25 -13.90 2.01
CA ILE A 296 13.13 -13.05 1.58
C ILE A 296 13.38 -12.53 0.17
N ASP A 297 12.42 -12.79 -0.70
CA ASP A 297 12.30 -12.24 -2.04
C ASP A 297 11.43 -10.98 -2.02
N ILE A 298 11.43 -10.20 -3.11
CA ILE A 298 10.68 -8.95 -3.21
C ILE A 298 9.85 -8.95 -4.49
N TYR A 299 8.53 -8.83 -4.36
CA TYR A 299 7.63 -8.66 -5.49
C TYR A 299 7.21 -7.19 -5.63
N VAL A 300 7.25 -6.66 -6.87
CA VAL A 300 6.85 -5.29 -7.19
C VAL A 300 5.75 -5.32 -8.25
N ALA A 301 4.59 -4.77 -7.89
CA ALA A 301 3.47 -4.55 -8.79
C ALA A 301 3.69 -3.24 -9.57
N ASN A 302 3.84 -3.35 -10.90
CA ASN A 302 4.14 -2.24 -11.79
C ASN A 302 2.91 -1.80 -12.60
N ASP A 303 2.63 -0.50 -12.62
CA ASP A 303 1.52 0.10 -13.36
C ASP A 303 1.79 0.09 -14.87
N ALA A 304 0.98 -0.68 -15.62
CA ALA A 304 1.05 -0.81 -17.07
C ALA A 304 2.44 -1.23 -17.61
N ALA A 305 3.16 -2.00 -16.81
CA ALA A 305 4.45 -2.61 -17.15
C ALA A 305 4.55 -4.01 -16.55
N ALA A 306 5.55 -4.80 -16.98
CA ALA A 306 5.80 -6.11 -16.39
C ALA A 306 6.10 -5.99 -14.89
N ASN A 307 5.46 -6.80 -14.07
CA ASN A 307 5.78 -6.89 -12.65
C ASN A 307 7.17 -7.49 -12.45
N GLN A 308 7.78 -7.25 -11.30
CA GLN A 308 9.11 -7.75 -10.97
C GLN A 308 9.05 -8.69 -9.78
N LEU A 309 9.81 -9.77 -9.83
CA LEU A 309 10.06 -10.67 -8.73
C LEU A 309 11.56 -10.80 -8.53
N TRP A 310 12.06 -10.07 -7.56
CA TRP A 310 13.45 -10.05 -7.17
C TRP A 310 13.76 -11.23 -6.27
N ILE A 311 14.33 -12.29 -6.83
CA ILE A 311 14.80 -13.47 -6.09
C ILE A 311 16.13 -13.14 -5.41
N ASN A 312 16.19 -13.42 -4.12
CA ASN A 312 17.39 -13.21 -3.30
C ASN A 312 18.44 -14.26 -3.60
N ASN A 313 19.62 -13.86 -4.08
CA ASN A 313 20.72 -14.77 -4.39
C ASN A 313 21.56 -15.17 -3.14
N GLN A 314 21.15 -14.77 -1.93
CA GLN A 314 21.82 -15.09 -0.66
C GLN A 314 23.25 -14.52 -0.53
N ASP A 315 23.64 -13.63 -1.42
CA ASP A 315 24.96 -12.98 -1.45
C ASP A 315 24.90 -11.45 -1.43
N GLY A 316 23.70 -10.91 -1.11
CA GLY A 316 23.40 -9.48 -1.10
C GLY A 316 23.01 -8.94 -2.48
N THR A 317 22.79 -9.82 -3.47
CA THR A 317 22.30 -9.47 -4.79
C THR A 317 20.94 -10.11 -5.06
N PHE A 318 20.21 -9.53 -6.01
CA PHE A 318 18.89 -10.00 -6.45
C PHE A 318 18.85 -10.17 -7.96
N ALA A 319 18.02 -11.10 -8.42
CA ALA A 319 17.73 -11.33 -9.84
C ALA A 319 16.22 -11.17 -10.09
N ASP A 320 15.84 -10.35 -11.07
CA ASP A 320 14.43 -10.30 -11.51
C ASP A 320 14.10 -11.54 -12.32
N GLU A 321 13.26 -12.39 -11.75
CA GLU A 321 12.83 -13.65 -12.36
C GLU A 321 11.32 -13.71 -12.65
N ALA A 322 10.58 -12.59 -12.52
CA ALA A 322 9.11 -12.58 -12.68
C ALA A 322 8.64 -13.19 -14.00
N LEU A 323 9.32 -12.88 -15.11
CA LEU A 323 8.97 -13.45 -16.43
C LEU A 323 9.23 -14.96 -16.50
N LEU A 324 10.32 -15.42 -15.91
CA LEU A 324 10.68 -16.85 -15.90
C LEU A 324 9.74 -17.66 -15.00
N ARG A 325 9.27 -17.04 -13.93
CA ARG A 325 8.41 -17.65 -12.91
C ARG A 325 6.93 -17.47 -13.16
N GLY A 326 6.53 -16.78 -14.23
CA GLY A 326 5.13 -16.71 -14.70
C GLY A 326 4.27 -15.65 -14.03
N CYS A 327 4.84 -14.69 -13.26
CA CYS A 327 4.10 -13.65 -12.56
C CYS A 327 4.40 -12.21 -13.02
N ALA A 328 5.08 -12.05 -14.17
CA ALA A 328 5.35 -10.72 -14.74
C ALA A 328 4.16 -10.11 -15.49
N CYS A 329 3.29 -10.96 -16.07
CA CYS A 329 2.17 -10.60 -16.93
C CYS A 329 1.02 -11.56 -16.68
N ASN A 330 -0.20 -11.19 -17.12
CA ASN A 330 -1.35 -12.11 -17.03
C ASN A 330 -1.21 -13.33 -17.96
N ALA A 331 -2.17 -14.28 -17.91
CA ALA A 331 -2.16 -15.52 -18.69
C ALA A 331 -2.09 -15.29 -20.23
N ASP A 332 -2.52 -14.14 -20.71
CA ASP A 332 -2.48 -13.79 -22.12
C ASP A 332 -1.13 -13.12 -22.49
N GLY A 333 -0.19 -12.98 -21.57
CA GLY A 333 1.11 -12.33 -21.72
C GLY A 333 1.03 -10.82 -21.84
N LEU A 334 -0.04 -10.22 -21.36
CA LEU A 334 -0.24 -8.77 -21.34
C LEU A 334 0.18 -8.19 -20.00
N VAL A 335 0.82 -7.02 -20.02
CA VAL A 335 1.05 -6.21 -18.86
C VAL A 335 -0.25 -5.52 -18.46
N GLU A 336 -0.48 -5.33 -17.18
CA GLU A 336 -1.67 -4.69 -16.60
C GLU A 336 -1.25 -3.54 -15.69
N GLY A 337 -2.19 -2.65 -15.35
CA GLY A 337 -1.98 -1.57 -14.39
C GLY A 337 -1.99 -2.12 -12.97
N SER A 338 -0.95 -2.86 -12.60
CA SER A 338 -0.83 -3.48 -11.27
C SER A 338 -0.58 -2.42 -10.21
N MET A 339 -1.38 -2.44 -9.12
CA MET A 339 -1.35 -1.43 -8.06
C MET A 339 -1.12 -2.05 -6.69
N GLY A 340 -2.18 -2.39 -5.96
CA GLY A 340 -2.04 -3.10 -4.70
C GLY A 340 -1.71 -4.58 -4.92
N VAL A 341 -0.93 -5.14 -4.01
CA VAL A 341 -0.55 -6.56 -3.99
C VAL A 341 -0.63 -7.10 -2.57
N ASP A 342 -1.10 -8.32 -2.43
CA ASP A 342 -1.05 -9.07 -1.18
C ASP A 342 -0.76 -10.55 -1.47
N ALA A 343 -0.31 -11.28 -0.46
CA ALA A 343 -0.02 -12.70 -0.58
C ALA A 343 -0.50 -13.49 0.63
N ALA A 344 -1.04 -14.66 0.33
CA ALA A 344 -1.45 -15.65 1.33
C ALA A 344 -1.53 -17.04 0.68
N ASP A 345 -1.44 -18.08 1.49
CA ASP A 345 -1.73 -19.47 1.09
C ASP A 345 -3.25 -19.65 0.96
N ILE A 346 -3.78 -19.44 -0.27
CA ILE A 346 -5.23 -19.46 -0.51
C ILE A 346 -5.77 -20.82 -0.93
N ASP A 347 -4.91 -21.74 -1.32
CA ASP A 347 -5.31 -23.10 -1.70
C ASP A 347 -4.91 -24.17 -0.66
N GLY A 348 -4.18 -23.78 0.38
CA GLY A 348 -3.83 -24.62 1.52
C GLY A 348 -2.65 -25.55 1.30
N ASP A 349 -1.78 -25.25 0.31
CA ASP A 349 -0.61 -26.07 0.00
C ASP A 349 0.66 -25.60 0.75
N GLY A 350 0.55 -24.46 1.41
CA GLY A 350 1.54 -23.86 2.29
C GLY A 350 2.50 -22.90 1.56
N ASP A 351 2.28 -22.59 0.29
CA ASP A 351 3.00 -21.56 -0.48
C ASP A 351 2.19 -20.25 -0.48
N ASP A 352 2.86 -19.10 -0.51
CA ASP A 352 2.18 -17.82 -0.62
C ASP A 352 1.81 -17.55 -2.10
N ASP A 353 0.50 -17.38 -2.33
CA ASP A 353 -0.10 -16.98 -3.61
C ASP A 353 -0.23 -15.46 -3.68
N LEU A 354 -0.35 -14.90 -4.88
CA LEU A 354 -0.43 -13.45 -5.09
C LEU A 354 -1.82 -13.03 -5.56
N ILE A 355 -2.31 -11.90 -5.03
CA ILE A 355 -3.44 -11.15 -5.57
C ILE A 355 -3.00 -9.73 -5.93
N MET A 356 -3.45 -9.24 -7.08
CA MET A 356 -3.19 -7.84 -7.49
C MET A 356 -4.46 -7.16 -7.91
N GLY A 357 -4.58 -5.88 -7.47
CA GLY A 357 -5.57 -4.95 -7.97
C GLY A 357 -5.08 -4.26 -9.23
N HIS A 358 -5.99 -4.06 -10.20
CA HIS A 358 -5.67 -3.45 -11.49
C HIS A 358 -6.58 -2.27 -11.83
N TRP A 359 -6.21 -1.59 -12.91
CA TRP A 359 -7.00 -0.50 -13.47
C TRP A 359 -8.35 -1.00 -14.01
N ALA A 360 -9.36 -0.13 -14.05
CA ALA A 360 -10.64 -0.44 -14.69
C ALA A 360 -10.44 -0.90 -16.15
N GLU A 361 -11.27 -1.84 -16.59
CA GLU A 361 -11.19 -2.55 -17.88
C GLU A 361 -10.16 -3.69 -17.90
N GLU A 362 -9.38 -3.89 -16.84
CA GLU A 362 -8.50 -5.03 -16.59
C GLU A 362 -9.10 -5.95 -15.51
N THR A 363 -8.60 -7.18 -15.38
CA THR A 363 -9.07 -8.10 -14.35
C THR A 363 -8.10 -8.12 -13.17
N ASN A 364 -8.60 -8.11 -11.94
CA ASN A 364 -7.73 -8.32 -10.79
C ASN A 364 -7.16 -9.74 -10.84
N THR A 365 -5.83 -9.88 -10.78
CA THR A 365 -5.15 -11.12 -11.11
C THR A 365 -4.75 -11.91 -9.88
N VAL A 366 -5.08 -13.20 -9.87
CA VAL A 366 -4.61 -14.18 -8.89
C VAL A 366 -3.55 -15.06 -9.54
N PHE A 367 -2.36 -15.08 -8.98
CA PHE A 367 -1.31 -16.03 -9.31
C PHE A 367 -1.17 -17.07 -8.21
N ILE A 368 -1.37 -18.33 -8.56
CA ILE A 368 -1.11 -19.46 -7.67
C ILE A 368 0.35 -19.85 -7.76
N ASN A 369 1.02 -19.95 -6.63
CA ASN A 369 2.37 -20.47 -6.50
C ASN A 369 2.34 -21.99 -6.62
N LEU A 370 3.02 -22.54 -7.60
CA LEU A 370 3.06 -23.99 -7.86
C LEU A 370 4.17 -24.72 -7.08
N GLY A 371 4.75 -24.04 -6.12
CA GLY A 371 5.96 -24.43 -5.41
C GLY A 371 7.23 -23.85 -6.04
N ASP A 372 8.26 -23.70 -5.22
CA ASP A 372 9.56 -23.13 -5.63
C ASP A 372 9.46 -21.72 -6.28
N GLY A 373 8.39 -20.94 -6.00
CA GLY A 373 8.18 -19.59 -6.52
C GLY A 373 7.83 -19.53 -8.02
N ASN A 374 7.27 -20.59 -8.59
CA ASN A 374 6.69 -20.59 -9.93
C ASN A 374 5.18 -20.33 -9.85
N PHE A 375 4.67 -19.45 -10.69
CA PHE A 375 3.31 -18.97 -10.60
C PHE A 375 2.49 -19.29 -11.85
N GLU A 376 1.19 -19.51 -11.67
CA GLU A 376 0.20 -19.64 -12.73
C GLU A 376 -0.97 -18.70 -12.49
N ASP A 377 -1.35 -17.91 -13.50
CA ASP A 377 -2.55 -17.06 -13.45
C ASP A 377 -3.81 -17.94 -13.44
N GLN A 378 -4.50 -17.96 -12.31
CA GLN A 378 -5.75 -18.66 -12.11
C GLN A 378 -6.96 -17.75 -11.86
N THR A 379 -6.88 -16.49 -12.23
CA THR A 379 -7.93 -15.47 -12.08
C THR A 379 -9.31 -15.96 -12.51
N LYS A 380 -9.39 -16.66 -13.64
CA LYS A 380 -10.64 -17.20 -14.17
C LYS A 380 -11.21 -18.34 -13.30
N ALA A 381 -10.33 -19.16 -12.72
CA ALA A 381 -10.73 -20.29 -11.88
C ALA A 381 -11.32 -19.81 -10.53
N PHE A 382 -10.76 -18.72 -9.99
CA PHE A 382 -11.25 -18.06 -8.77
C PHE A 382 -12.48 -17.16 -9.03
N GLY A 383 -12.92 -16.99 -10.27
CA GLY A 383 -14.11 -16.21 -10.61
C GLY A 383 -13.94 -14.71 -10.51
N LEU A 384 -12.72 -14.19 -10.37
CA LEU A 384 -12.41 -12.77 -10.16
C LEU A 384 -12.34 -11.96 -11.45
N GLY A 385 -12.23 -12.59 -12.63
CA GLY A 385 -12.06 -11.89 -13.89
C GLY A 385 -13.19 -10.90 -14.20
N ILE A 386 -14.42 -11.42 -14.41
CA ILE A 386 -15.58 -10.57 -14.83
C ILE A 386 -16.01 -9.57 -13.75
N PRO A 387 -16.11 -9.93 -12.45
CA PRO A 387 -16.58 -8.99 -11.43
C PRO A 387 -15.68 -7.75 -11.25
N SER A 388 -14.38 -7.87 -11.52
CA SER A 388 -13.41 -6.79 -11.28
C SER A 388 -13.28 -5.78 -12.42
N ILE A 389 -13.64 -6.14 -13.66
CA ILE A 389 -13.42 -5.30 -14.87
C ILE A 389 -13.99 -3.86 -14.73
N GLY A 390 -15.08 -3.68 -13.99
CA GLY A 390 -15.74 -2.38 -13.86
C GLY A 390 -15.13 -1.43 -12.84
N TYR A 391 -14.08 -1.84 -12.14
CA TYR A 391 -13.55 -1.12 -10.99
C TYR A 391 -12.03 -1.04 -11.03
N THR A 392 -11.49 0.08 -10.56
CA THR A 392 -10.06 0.22 -10.27
C THR A 392 -9.83 -0.16 -8.81
N ALA A 393 -8.90 -1.07 -8.55
CA ALA A 393 -8.53 -1.54 -7.23
C ALA A 393 -7.11 -1.10 -6.87
N PHE A 394 -6.97 -0.20 -5.89
CA PHE A 394 -5.66 0.25 -5.37
C PHE A 394 -5.18 -0.57 -4.19
N GLY A 395 -6.08 -1.12 -3.40
CA GLY A 395 -5.72 -1.91 -2.24
C GLY A 395 -6.32 -3.30 -2.30
N THR A 396 -5.55 -4.27 -1.84
CA THR A 396 -5.97 -5.67 -1.75
C THR A 396 -5.56 -6.23 -0.39
N ALA A 397 -6.40 -7.06 0.20
CA ALA A 397 -6.07 -7.75 1.45
C ALA A 397 -6.77 -9.10 1.54
N TRP A 398 -6.01 -10.11 1.96
CA TRP A 398 -6.53 -11.39 2.39
C TRP A 398 -6.70 -11.41 3.90
N PHE A 399 -7.90 -11.73 4.39
CA PHE A 399 -8.15 -11.90 5.82
C PHE A 399 -9.43 -12.71 6.05
N ASP A 400 -9.51 -13.41 7.17
CA ASP A 400 -10.70 -14.13 7.59
C ASP A 400 -11.62 -13.13 8.33
N TYR A 401 -12.59 -12.53 7.60
CA TYR A 401 -13.43 -11.46 8.16
C TYR A 401 -14.52 -11.96 9.10
N ASP A 402 -14.95 -13.22 8.94
CA ASP A 402 -16.02 -13.82 9.73
C ASP A 402 -15.55 -14.91 10.71
N ASN A 403 -14.23 -15.14 10.78
CA ASN A 403 -13.54 -16.11 11.63
C ASN A 403 -14.01 -17.56 11.37
N ASP A 404 -14.26 -17.90 10.11
CA ASP A 404 -14.63 -19.26 9.72
C ASP A 404 -13.41 -20.15 9.42
N GLY A 405 -12.21 -19.57 9.40
CA GLY A 405 -10.95 -20.25 9.18
C GLY A 405 -10.49 -20.25 7.72
N TRP A 406 -11.23 -19.61 6.83
CA TRP A 406 -10.85 -19.40 5.44
C TRP A 406 -10.55 -17.93 5.19
N LEU A 407 -9.64 -17.68 4.24
CA LEU A 407 -9.30 -16.30 3.88
C LEU A 407 -10.34 -15.74 2.91
N ASP A 408 -10.81 -14.54 3.22
CA ASP A 408 -11.65 -13.73 2.36
C ASP A 408 -10.81 -12.68 1.62
N LEU A 409 -11.30 -12.19 0.51
CA LEU A 409 -10.65 -11.13 -0.26
C LEU A 409 -11.40 -9.82 -0.13
N PHE A 410 -10.70 -8.78 0.30
CA PHE A 410 -11.15 -7.40 0.25
C PHE A 410 -10.35 -6.61 -0.81
N MET A 411 -11.08 -5.83 -1.63
CA MET A 411 -10.48 -5.01 -2.67
C MET A 411 -11.18 -3.65 -2.75
#